data_61a8abd0a1b11ed556b89917694e12f4
#
_entry.id   61a8abd0a1b11ed556b89917694e12f4
#
_cell.length_a   1.000
_cell.length_b   1.000
_cell.length_c   1.000
_cell.angle_alpha   90.00
_cell.angle_beta   90.00
_cell.angle_gamma   90.00
#
_symmetry.space_group_name_H-M   'P 1'
#
loop_
_entity.id
_entity.type
_entity.pdbx_description
1 polymer ?
#
loop_
_entity_poly.entity_id
_entity_poly.type
_entity_poly.pdbx_seq_one_letter_code
_entity_poly.pdbx_strand_id
1 'polypeptide(L)'
;MKIALIRKEYTLSWGGAESYVVHLSTQLVERGHEVHVFANTWDSPSDPRITFHQIPMLTFCSPVKNLTFALHTKRLLKEETFDIVSGFSQIYPQDIYRMGDGLHLHFLHTQSPYTLLRFLKYLNPRHLLILFIEKQIFKPQNYHYLIANSEMCKHHAMNYYQVPEDRI
;
A
#
# COMPACT_ATOMS: atom_id res chain seq x y z
N MET A 1 0.42 16.92 14.07
CA MET A 1 0.46 15.46 14.05
C MET A 1 1.65 15.03 13.23
N LYS A 2 2.27 13.90 13.59
CA LYS A 2 3.37 13.27 12.88
C LYS A 2 2.81 12.13 12.02
N ILE A 3 2.90 12.27 10.70
CA ILE A 3 2.21 11.40 9.73
C ILE A 3 3.23 10.69 8.85
N ALA A 4 3.13 9.36 8.77
CA ALA A 4 3.91 8.55 7.86
C ALA A 4 3.08 8.19 6.61
N LEU A 5 3.58 8.55 5.42
CA LEU A 5 3.01 8.17 4.13
C LEU A 5 3.93 7.16 3.45
N ILE A 6 3.38 6.02 3.03
CA ILE A 6 4.20 4.92 2.53
C ILE A 6 3.82 4.58 1.10
N ARG A 7 4.74 4.85 0.16
CA ARG A 7 4.59 4.52 -1.26
C ARG A 7 5.95 4.06 -1.81
N LYS A 8 5.97 3.07 -2.70
CA LYS A 8 7.24 2.58 -3.31
C LYS A 8 7.95 3.65 -4.11
N GLU A 9 7.22 4.41 -4.88
CA GLU A 9 7.73 5.45 -5.79
C GLU A 9 6.96 6.73 -5.52
N TYR A 10 7.68 7.79 -5.16
CA TYR A 10 7.11 9.11 -4.89
C TYR A 10 7.51 10.04 -6.04
N THR A 11 6.61 10.23 -7.00
CA THR A 11 6.87 10.94 -8.24
C THR A 11 5.60 11.55 -8.82
N LEU A 12 5.74 12.65 -9.57
CA LEU A 12 4.66 13.23 -10.38
C LEU A 12 4.62 12.67 -11.80
N SER A 13 5.70 12.00 -12.23
CA SER A 13 5.89 11.57 -13.62
C SER A 13 5.15 10.29 -13.98
N TRP A 14 4.68 9.52 -12.99
CA TRP A 14 4.02 8.23 -13.17
C TRP A 14 2.53 8.36 -12.82
N GLY A 15 1.76 7.37 -12.79
CA GLY A 15 0.30 7.37 -12.71
C GLY A 15 -0.37 8.21 -11.59
N GLY A 16 -1.70 8.14 -11.54
CA GLY A 16 -2.51 8.95 -10.62
C GLY A 16 -2.32 8.61 -9.14
N ALA A 17 -1.89 7.37 -8.81
CA ALA A 17 -1.68 6.97 -7.42
C ALA A 17 -0.41 7.58 -6.81
N GLU A 18 0.65 7.73 -7.60
CA GLU A 18 1.90 8.40 -7.23
C GLU A 18 1.67 9.90 -7.04
N SER A 19 1.07 10.56 -8.04
CA SER A 19 0.74 11.98 -7.99
C SER A 19 -0.18 12.32 -6.80
N TYR A 20 -1.10 11.42 -6.46
CA TYR A 20 -1.97 11.60 -5.29
C TYR A 20 -1.18 11.72 -3.98
N VAL A 21 -0.17 10.86 -3.76
CA VAL A 21 0.63 10.90 -2.52
C VAL A 21 1.48 12.17 -2.45
N VAL A 22 2.02 12.62 -3.59
CA VAL A 22 2.77 13.89 -3.68
C VAL A 22 1.87 15.07 -3.30
N HIS A 23 0.69 15.19 -3.89
CA HIS A 23 -0.24 16.27 -3.57
C HIS A 23 -0.74 16.19 -2.12
N LEU A 24 -1.05 14.99 -1.62
CA LEU A 24 -1.49 14.80 -0.24
C LEU A 24 -0.42 15.24 0.76
N SER A 25 0.84 14.83 0.55
CA SER A 25 1.95 15.20 1.44
C SER A 25 2.16 16.70 1.50
N THR A 26 2.12 17.39 0.35
CA THR A 26 2.22 18.85 0.29
C THR A 26 1.07 19.53 1.05
N GLN A 27 -0.17 19.08 0.84
CA GLN A 27 -1.34 19.63 1.54
C GLN A 27 -1.28 19.40 3.06
N LEU A 28 -0.75 18.27 3.51
CA LEU A 28 -0.57 18.00 4.94
C LEU A 28 0.48 18.91 5.57
N VAL A 29 1.60 19.14 4.89
CA VAL A 29 2.64 20.09 5.33
C VAL A 29 2.09 21.52 5.40
N GLU A 30 1.33 21.95 4.39
CA GLU A 30 0.69 23.28 4.37
C GLU A 30 -0.29 23.50 5.54
N ARG A 31 -0.90 22.41 6.04
CA ARG A 31 -1.78 22.40 7.22
C ARG A 31 -1.01 22.29 8.54
N GLY A 32 0.32 22.33 8.51
CA GLY A 32 1.17 22.32 9.70
C GLY A 32 1.42 20.95 10.31
N HIS A 33 1.24 19.86 9.55
CA HIS A 33 1.60 18.51 9.99
C HIS A 33 3.08 18.22 9.71
N GLU A 34 3.71 17.42 10.55
CA GLU A 34 5.02 16.82 10.32
C GLU A 34 4.82 15.59 9.41
N VAL A 35 5.39 15.64 8.20
CA VAL A 35 5.16 14.60 7.19
C VAL A 35 6.45 13.86 6.88
N HIS A 36 6.40 12.53 7.04
CA HIS A 36 7.45 11.60 6.72
C HIS A 36 7.00 10.71 5.55
N VAL A 37 7.80 10.66 4.49
CA VAL A 37 7.55 9.81 3.32
C VAL A 37 8.52 8.65 3.32
N PHE A 38 7.99 7.44 3.34
CA PHE A 38 8.74 6.19 3.24
C PHE A 38 8.64 5.68 1.82
N ALA A 39 9.73 5.82 1.05
CA ALA A 39 9.77 5.42 -0.36
C ALA A 39 11.07 4.72 -0.72
N ASN A 40 11.06 3.95 -1.81
CA ASN A 40 12.29 3.41 -2.37
C ASN A 40 12.99 4.46 -3.24
N THR A 41 12.21 5.22 -4.02
CA THR A 41 12.70 6.28 -4.91
C THR A 41 11.75 7.47 -4.87
N TRP A 42 12.30 8.68 -5.07
CA TRP A 42 11.53 9.91 -5.20
C TRP A 42 12.20 10.87 -6.17
N ASP A 43 11.41 11.74 -6.79
CA ASP A 43 11.92 12.80 -7.67
C ASP A 43 12.55 13.93 -6.86
N SER A 44 13.60 14.51 -7.40
CA SER A 44 14.26 15.71 -6.86
C SER A 44 14.01 16.88 -7.83
N PRO A 45 13.71 18.11 -7.34
CA PRO A 45 13.61 18.49 -5.93
C PRO A 45 12.24 18.14 -5.32
N SER A 46 12.28 17.61 -4.11
CA SER A 46 11.09 17.40 -3.27
C SER A 46 10.93 18.56 -2.27
N ASP A 47 9.74 18.75 -1.70
CA ASP A 47 9.49 19.78 -0.69
C ASP A 47 10.43 19.58 0.50
N PRO A 48 11.29 20.58 0.85
CA PRO A 48 12.28 20.45 1.93
C PRO A 48 11.66 20.29 3.32
N ARG A 49 10.35 20.52 3.47
CA ARG A 49 9.62 20.36 4.73
C ARG A 49 9.18 18.92 4.95
N ILE A 50 9.32 18.03 3.93
CA ILE A 50 8.98 16.62 4.00
C ILE A 50 10.24 15.83 4.32
N THR A 51 10.16 14.99 5.35
CA THR A 51 11.26 14.08 5.71
C THR A 51 11.15 12.78 4.92
N PHE A 52 12.18 12.45 4.12
CA PHE A 52 12.21 11.23 3.32
C PHE A 52 13.02 10.13 4.01
N HIS A 53 12.43 8.93 4.06
CA HIS A 53 13.07 7.72 4.54
C HIS A 53 13.19 6.72 3.38
N GLN A 54 14.42 6.40 3.01
CA GLN A 54 14.67 5.44 1.93
C GLN A 54 14.44 4.01 2.40
N ILE A 55 13.55 3.29 1.69
CA ILE A 55 13.30 1.89 1.94
C ILE A 55 14.04 1.07 0.89
N PRO A 56 15.07 0.30 1.27
CA PRO A 56 15.76 -0.58 0.34
C PRO A 56 14.84 -1.71 -0.13
N MET A 57 14.88 -2.00 -1.43
CA MET A 57 14.15 -3.11 -2.04
C MET A 57 15.12 -4.01 -2.80
N LEU A 58 14.95 -5.33 -2.67
CA LEU A 58 15.63 -6.28 -3.52
C LEU A 58 14.88 -6.41 -4.85
N THR A 59 15.53 -6.03 -5.94
CA THR A 59 14.91 -5.96 -7.28
C THR A 59 14.96 -7.26 -8.08
N PHE A 60 15.48 -8.33 -7.49
CA PHE A 60 15.73 -9.61 -8.15
C PHE A 60 14.48 -10.22 -8.81
N CYS A 61 13.33 -10.17 -8.13
CA CYS A 61 12.05 -10.55 -8.71
C CYS A 61 10.88 -9.81 -8.02
N SER A 62 9.76 -9.66 -8.74
CA SER A 62 8.60 -8.89 -8.29
C SER A 62 8.06 -9.31 -6.91
N PRO A 63 7.93 -10.61 -6.55
CA PRO A 63 7.48 -11.01 -5.22
C PRO A 63 8.46 -10.61 -4.11
N VAL A 64 9.76 -10.81 -4.32
CA VAL A 64 10.82 -10.44 -3.37
C VAL A 64 10.86 -8.93 -3.18
N LYS A 65 10.68 -8.15 -4.25
CA LYS A 65 10.56 -6.69 -4.21
C LYS A 65 9.44 -6.25 -3.24
N ASN A 66 8.26 -6.83 -3.37
CA ASN A 66 7.11 -6.47 -2.52
C ASN A 66 7.32 -6.89 -1.06
N LEU A 67 7.84 -8.10 -0.84
CA LEU A 67 8.08 -8.62 0.50
C LEU A 67 9.16 -7.81 1.23
N THR A 68 10.29 -7.57 0.57
CA THR A 68 11.40 -6.82 1.19
C THR A 68 11.00 -5.38 1.48
N PHE A 69 10.23 -4.74 0.60
CA PHE A 69 9.65 -3.42 0.88
C PHE A 69 8.77 -3.45 2.13
N ALA A 70 7.83 -4.39 2.24
CA ALA A 70 6.93 -4.49 3.39
C ALA A 70 7.69 -4.77 4.70
N LEU A 71 8.71 -5.64 4.67
CA LEU A 71 9.51 -5.98 5.86
C LEU A 71 10.38 -4.81 6.32
N HIS A 72 11.08 -4.12 5.40
CA HIS A 72 11.89 -2.97 5.73
C HIS A 72 11.04 -1.80 6.22
N THR A 73 9.89 -1.52 5.58
CA THR A 73 8.94 -0.52 6.07
C THR A 73 8.52 -0.82 7.50
N LYS A 74 8.11 -2.06 7.77
CA LYS A 74 7.70 -2.47 9.12
C LYS A 74 8.81 -2.29 10.16
N ARG A 75 10.07 -2.49 9.78
CA ARG A 75 11.22 -2.27 10.66
C ARG A 75 11.42 -0.78 10.94
N LEU A 76 11.48 0.04 9.89
CA LEU A 76 11.73 1.48 10.01
C LEU A 76 10.62 2.20 10.79
N LEU A 77 9.37 1.81 10.58
CA LEU A 77 8.24 2.37 11.35
C LEU A 77 8.30 2.08 12.86
N LYS A 78 9.14 1.14 13.31
CA LYS A 78 9.34 0.89 14.75
C LYS A 78 10.41 1.77 15.38
N GLU A 79 11.22 2.44 14.57
CA GLU A 79 12.32 3.29 15.04
C GLU A 79 11.79 4.67 15.53
N GLU A 80 10.59 5.05 15.04
CA GLU A 80 9.92 6.29 15.41
C GLU A 80 8.42 6.06 15.66
N THR A 81 7.82 6.96 16.47
CA THR A 81 6.37 6.94 16.74
C THR A 81 5.66 7.90 15.81
N PHE A 82 4.62 7.44 15.15
CA PHE A 82 3.75 8.24 14.27
C PHE A 82 2.34 8.27 14.84
N ASP A 83 1.66 9.41 14.70
CA ASP A 83 0.24 9.53 15.05
C ASP A 83 -0.65 8.79 14.07
N ILE A 84 -0.24 8.78 12.77
CA ILE A 84 -0.94 8.08 11.68
C ILE A 84 0.08 7.49 10.72
N VAL A 85 -0.13 6.23 10.37
CA VAL A 85 0.58 5.51 9.30
C VAL A 85 -0.39 5.25 8.15
N SER A 86 -0.17 5.90 7.01
CA SER A 86 -1.02 5.74 5.82
C SER A 86 -0.28 5.05 4.69
N GLY A 87 -0.80 3.89 4.27
CA GLY A 87 -0.21 3.06 3.23
C GLY A 87 -0.91 3.23 1.87
N PHE A 88 -0.09 3.44 0.85
CA PHE A 88 -0.48 3.51 -0.57
C PHE A 88 0.15 2.37 -1.38
N SER A 89 0.83 1.47 -0.70
CA SER A 89 1.43 0.25 -1.23
C SER A 89 1.03 -0.94 -0.37
N GLN A 90 1.26 -2.13 -0.87
CA GLN A 90 0.94 -3.39 -0.16
C GLN A 90 1.89 -3.60 1.04
N ILE A 91 1.55 -3.03 2.19
CA ILE A 91 2.27 -3.14 3.46
C ILE A 91 1.31 -3.46 4.61
N TYR A 92 1.85 -3.87 5.74
CA TYR A 92 1.12 -4.06 7.00
C TYR A 92 2.11 -4.05 8.20
N PRO A 93 1.70 -3.63 9.43
CA PRO A 93 0.46 -2.94 9.77
C PRO A 93 0.47 -1.47 9.32
N GLN A 94 -0.71 -0.85 9.27
CA GLN A 94 -0.92 0.55 8.94
C GLN A 94 -2.27 1.01 9.53
N ASP A 95 -2.46 2.31 9.77
CA ASP A 95 -3.74 2.81 10.29
C ASP A 95 -4.75 3.02 9.16
N ILE A 96 -4.29 3.61 8.06
CA ILE A 96 -5.12 3.87 6.89
C ILE A 96 -4.49 3.19 5.67
N TYR A 97 -5.26 2.34 4.99
CA TYR A 97 -4.84 1.75 3.71
C TYR A 97 -5.69 2.28 2.56
N ARG A 98 -5.05 2.89 1.56
CA ARG A 98 -5.74 3.27 0.32
C ARG A 98 -5.60 2.17 -0.73
N MET A 99 -6.73 1.58 -1.10
CA MET A 99 -6.85 0.55 -2.14
C MET A 99 -6.79 1.18 -3.54
N GLY A 100 -5.58 1.54 -3.99
CA GLY A 100 -5.39 2.22 -5.30
C GLY A 100 -5.37 1.28 -6.49
N ASP A 101 -4.83 0.07 -6.30
CA ASP A 101 -4.50 -0.86 -7.39
C ASP A 101 -5.53 -2.00 -7.55
N GLY A 102 -6.63 -1.95 -6.81
CA GLY A 102 -7.62 -3.03 -6.75
C GLY A 102 -7.11 -4.26 -5.97
N LEU A 103 -7.92 -5.31 -5.90
CA LEU A 103 -7.59 -6.53 -5.18
C LEU A 103 -7.00 -7.59 -6.11
N HIS A 104 -5.85 -8.15 -5.71
CA HIS A 104 -5.19 -9.19 -6.48
C HIS A 104 -6.01 -10.49 -6.56
N LEU A 105 -6.75 -10.80 -5.51
CA LEU A 105 -7.67 -11.93 -5.50
C LEU A 105 -8.75 -11.77 -6.58
N HIS A 106 -9.34 -10.59 -6.71
CA HIS A 106 -10.32 -10.30 -7.75
C HIS A 106 -9.71 -10.41 -9.14
N PHE A 107 -8.51 -9.85 -9.35
CA PHE A 107 -7.76 -9.97 -10.62
C PHE A 107 -7.58 -11.44 -11.03
N LEU A 108 -7.21 -12.34 -10.12
CA LEU A 108 -7.06 -13.76 -10.42
C LEU A 108 -8.39 -14.43 -10.78
N HIS A 109 -9.49 -14.01 -10.15
CA HIS A 109 -10.82 -14.54 -10.46
C HIS A 109 -11.30 -14.12 -11.84
N THR A 110 -11.06 -12.88 -12.24
CA THR A 110 -11.52 -12.35 -13.54
C THR A 110 -10.69 -12.82 -14.71
N GLN A 111 -9.37 -12.97 -14.54
CA GLN A 111 -8.47 -13.41 -15.62
C GLN A 111 -8.57 -14.90 -15.97
N SER A 112 -9.23 -15.72 -15.17
CA SER A 112 -9.29 -17.16 -15.40
C SER A 112 -10.70 -17.69 -15.19
N PRO A 113 -11.53 -17.72 -16.27
CA PRO A 113 -12.88 -18.27 -16.20
C PRO A 113 -12.89 -19.78 -15.94
N TYR A 114 -11.81 -20.48 -16.30
CA TYR A 114 -11.71 -21.94 -16.10
C TYR A 114 -11.07 -22.24 -14.73
N THR A 115 -11.72 -23.07 -13.95
CA THR A 115 -11.31 -23.45 -12.58
C THR A 115 -9.91 -24.06 -12.53
N LEU A 116 -9.55 -24.90 -13.51
CA LEU A 116 -8.24 -25.55 -13.59
C LEU A 116 -7.09 -24.52 -13.81
N LEU A 117 -7.28 -23.58 -14.74
CA LEU A 117 -6.29 -22.53 -15.02
C LEU A 117 -6.14 -21.59 -13.81
N ARG A 118 -7.22 -21.32 -13.09
CA ARG A 118 -7.20 -20.56 -11.85
C ARG A 118 -6.37 -21.27 -10.78
N PHE A 119 -6.57 -22.56 -10.61
CA PHE A 119 -5.81 -23.38 -9.67
C PHE A 119 -4.30 -23.35 -9.98
N LEU A 120 -3.90 -23.49 -11.25
CA LEU A 120 -2.50 -23.40 -11.67
C LEU A 120 -1.89 -22.01 -11.36
N LYS A 121 -2.66 -20.92 -11.52
CA LYS A 121 -2.19 -19.57 -11.12
C LYS A 121 -1.98 -19.44 -9.60
N TYR A 122 -2.82 -20.07 -8.79
CA TYR A 122 -2.62 -20.10 -7.34
C TYR A 122 -1.33 -20.83 -6.92
N LEU A 123 -0.83 -21.77 -7.71
CA LEU A 123 0.44 -22.45 -7.45
C LEU A 123 1.68 -21.58 -7.79
N ASN A 124 1.50 -20.48 -8.50
CA ASN A 124 2.61 -19.57 -8.82
C ASN A 124 3.08 -18.83 -7.55
N PRO A 125 4.36 -18.96 -7.15
CA PRO A 125 4.89 -18.33 -5.94
C PRO A 125 4.68 -16.81 -5.87
N ARG A 126 4.67 -16.14 -7.02
CA ARG A 126 4.38 -14.71 -7.12
C ARG A 126 2.96 -14.39 -6.64
N HIS A 127 1.98 -15.13 -7.14
CA HIS A 127 0.58 -14.91 -6.77
C HIS A 127 0.32 -15.29 -5.33
N LEU A 128 0.90 -16.40 -4.85
CA LEU A 128 0.81 -16.83 -3.45
C LEU A 128 1.32 -15.76 -2.49
N LEU A 129 2.48 -15.17 -2.79
CA LEU A 129 3.04 -14.14 -1.93
C LEU A 129 2.22 -12.86 -1.92
N ILE A 130 1.74 -12.41 -3.09
CA ILE A 130 0.88 -11.22 -3.17
C ILE A 130 -0.43 -11.46 -2.41
N LEU A 131 -1.06 -12.62 -2.58
CA LEU A 131 -2.28 -13.00 -1.83
C LEU A 131 -2.02 -13.10 -0.33
N PHE A 132 -0.85 -13.60 0.08
CA PHE A 132 -0.46 -13.63 1.49
C PHE A 132 -0.38 -12.21 2.06
N ILE A 133 0.31 -11.29 1.38
CA ILE A 133 0.43 -9.89 1.81
C ILE A 133 -0.96 -9.24 1.83
N GLU A 134 -1.76 -9.42 0.78
CA GLU A 134 -3.13 -8.90 0.69
C GLU A 134 -3.99 -9.41 1.86
N LYS A 135 -3.94 -10.70 2.16
CA LYS A 135 -4.63 -11.27 3.34
C LYS A 135 -4.14 -10.69 4.66
N GLN A 136 -2.85 -10.34 4.79
CA GLN A 136 -2.36 -9.68 6.01
C GLN A 136 -2.89 -8.26 6.12
N ILE A 137 -2.95 -7.50 5.02
CA ILE A 137 -3.47 -6.13 5.00
C ILE A 137 -4.90 -6.08 5.55
N PHE A 138 -5.76 -7.00 5.10
CA PHE A 138 -7.17 -7.01 5.49
C PHE A 138 -7.48 -7.70 6.83
N LYS A 139 -6.46 -8.09 7.62
CA LYS A 139 -6.70 -8.53 9.00
C LYS A 139 -7.12 -7.35 9.88
N PRO A 140 -8.19 -7.47 10.69
CA PRO A 140 -8.73 -6.37 11.49
C PRO A 140 -7.73 -5.64 12.41
N GLN A 141 -6.64 -6.33 12.81
CA GLN A 141 -5.58 -5.76 13.64
C GLN A 141 -4.51 -4.99 12.85
N ASN A 142 -4.55 -5.02 11.52
CA ASN A 142 -3.51 -4.43 10.66
C ASN A 142 -3.98 -3.14 9.96
N TYR A 143 -5.22 -2.71 10.19
CA TYR A 143 -5.74 -1.42 9.71
C TYR A 143 -6.83 -0.90 10.64
N HIS A 144 -7.02 0.40 10.68
CA HIS A 144 -8.16 1.05 11.30
C HIS A 144 -9.22 1.41 10.25
N TYR A 145 -8.80 2.03 9.15
CA TYR A 145 -9.67 2.45 8.05
C TYR A 145 -9.09 2.10 6.69
N LEU A 146 -10.00 1.87 5.74
CA LEU A 146 -9.67 1.68 4.33
C LEU A 146 -10.21 2.84 3.50
N ILE A 147 -9.48 3.25 2.48
CA ILE A 147 -9.98 4.19 1.48
C ILE A 147 -10.14 3.43 0.16
N ALA A 148 -11.36 3.23 -0.27
CA ALA A 148 -11.66 2.67 -1.58
C ALA A 148 -11.71 3.79 -2.63
N ASN A 149 -11.04 3.59 -3.77
CA ASN A 149 -11.08 4.55 -4.87
C ASN A 149 -12.31 4.40 -5.77
N SER A 150 -13.13 3.40 -5.54
CA SER A 150 -14.38 3.14 -6.27
C SER A 150 -15.31 2.23 -5.47
N GLU A 151 -16.61 2.29 -5.76
CA GLU A 151 -17.61 1.37 -5.19
C GLU A 151 -17.26 -0.10 -5.48
N MET A 152 -16.71 -0.38 -6.65
CA MET A 152 -16.24 -1.73 -6.99
C MET A 152 -15.16 -2.23 -6.01
N CYS A 153 -14.16 -1.41 -5.70
CA CYS A 153 -13.11 -1.77 -4.73
C CYS A 153 -13.68 -1.95 -3.32
N LYS A 154 -14.63 -1.10 -2.91
CA LYS A 154 -15.36 -1.23 -1.64
C LYS A 154 -16.08 -2.57 -1.56
N HIS A 155 -16.90 -2.89 -2.56
CA HIS A 155 -17.61 -4.17 -2.59
C HIS A 155 -16.68 -5.38 -2.61
N HIS A 156 -15.54 -5.30 -3.30
CA HIS A 156 -14.56 -6.39 -3.28
C HIS A 156 -13.94 -6.58 -1.89
N ALA A 157 -13.59 -5.51 -1.16
CA ALA A 157 -13.07 -5.60 0.19
C ALA A 157 -14.09 -6.25 1.14
N MET A 158 -15.35 -5.84 1.05
CA MET A 158 -16.44 -6.43 1.83
C MET A 158 -16.66 -7.90 1.50
N ASN A 159 -16.73 -8.27 0.21
CA ASN A 159 -17.08 -9.61 -0.22
C ASN A 159 -15.95 -10.62 -0.02
N TYR A 160 -14.68 -10.27 -0.32
CA TYR A 160 -13.55 -11.20 -0.25
C TYR A 160 -12.91 -11.26 1.13
N TYR A 161 -12.91 -10.14 1.87
CA TYR A 161 -12.20 -10.02 3.15
C TYR A 161 -13.11 -9.67 4.33
N GLN A 162 -14.44 -9.59 4.11
CA GLN A 162 -15.45 -9.30 5.13
C GLN A 162 -15.15 -8.03 5.91
N VAL A 163 -14.61 -7.03 5.20
CA VAL A 163 -14.35 -5.72 5.80
C VAL A 163 -15.67 -5.05 6.17
N PRO A 164 -15.85 -4.60 7.42
CA PRO A 164 -17.04 -3.84 7.82
C PRO A 164 -17.16 -2.53 7.03
N GLU A 165 -18.39 -2.19 6.63
CA GLU A 165 -18.63 -0.99 5.81
C GLU A 165 -18.24 0.31 6.53
N ASP A 166 -18.42 0.36 7.84
CA ASP A 166 -18.06 1.50 8.70
C ASP A 166 -16.56 1.75 8.81
N ARG A 167 -15.73 0.85 8.27
CA ARG A 167 -14.27 1.02 8.17
C ARG A 167 -13.78 1.36 6.76
N ILE A 168 -14.70 1.60 5.79
CA ILE A 168 -14.35 1.95 4.41
C ILE A 168 -14.86 3.34 4.07
#